data_a6396c5fd1191136aceb533b4dbc3178
#
_entry.id   a6396c5fd1191136aceb533b4dbc3178
#
_cell.length_a   1.000
_cell.length_b   1.000
_cell.length_c   1.000
_cell.angle_alpha   90.00
_cell.angle_beta   90.00
_cell.angle_gamma   90.00
#
_symmetry.space_group_name_H-M   'P 1'
#
loop_
_entity.id
_entity.type
_entity.pdbx_description
1 polymer ?
#
loop_
_entity_poly.entity_id
_entity_poly.type
_entity_poly.pdbx_seq_one_letter_code
_entity_poly.pdbx_strand_id
1 'polypeptide(L)'
;MHYGGDVMHTNIREYINLCRVKRGNMSEAELARKTGQTPQNMNNKHKRNTFKISELEKIAEALDAELKISFIDKETGEPII
;
A
#
# COMPACT_ATOMS: atom_id res chain seq x y z
N MET A 1 -12.68 -12.85 -15.92
CA MET A 1 -12.17 -12.29 -15.58
C MET A 1 -11.31 -11.95 -14.99
N HIS A 2 -10.89 -12.07 -14.88
CA HIS A 2 -10.13 -11.74 -14.22
C HIS A 2 -9.85 -10.69 -13.99
N TYR A 3 -9.91 -10.56 -13.57
CA TYR A 3 -9.98 -9.38 -13.60
C TYR A 3 -8.85 -8.66 -13.28
N GLY A 4 -8.82 -7.52 -13.71
CA GLY A 4 -7.67 -6.71 -13.69
C GLY A 4 -7.12 -6.50 -12.33
N GLY A 5 -7.91 -6.75 -11.39
CA GLY A 5 -7.49 -6.63 -10.02
C GLY A 5 -6.27 -7.44 -9.70
N ASP A 6 -6.08 -8.48 -10.43
CA ASP A 6 -4.99 -9.40 -10.17
C ASP A 6 -3.64 -8.75 -10.27
N VAL A 7 -3.53 -7.81 -11.16
CA VAL A 7 -2.25 -7.19 -11.45
C VAL A 7 -1.76 -6.36 -10.29
N MET A 8 -2.69 -5.77 -9.55
CA MET A 8 -2.31 -4.82 -8.52
C MET A 8 -1.87 -5.44 -7.24
N HIS A 9 -2.14 -6.71 -7.07
CA HIS A 9 -2.01 -7.29 -5.74
C HIS A 9 -0.73 -8.02 -5.50
N THR A 10 0.11 -8.08 -6.49
CA THR A 10 1.31 -8.88 -6.38
C THR A 10 2.37 -8.23 -5.54
N ASN A 11 2.32 -6.92 -5.37
CA ASN A 11 3.41 -6.22 -4.73
C ASN A 11 2.93 -4.97 -4.02
N ILE A 12 3.08 -4.95 -2.70
CA ILE A 12 2.66 -3.82 -1.89
C ILE A 12 3.43 -2.56 -2.24
N ARG A 13 4.72 -2.70 -2.54
CA ARG A 13 5.53 -1.56 -2.92
C ARG A 13 4.98 -0.86 -4.17
N GLU A 14 4.65 -1.65 -5.17
CA GLU A 14 4.08 -1.07 -6.39
C GLU A 14 2.77 -0.39 -6.13
N TYR A 15 1.94 -1.00 -5.31
CA TYR A 15 0.65 -0.43 -4.96
C TYR A 15 0.81 0.90 -4.25
N ILE A 16 1.70 0.96 -3.26
CA ILE A 16 1.97 2.19 -2.53
C ILE A 16 2.49 3.26 -3.49
N ASN A 17 3.36 2.88 -4.41
CA ASN A 17 3.91 3.84 -5.38
C ASN A 17 2.82 4.40 -6.29
N LEU A 18 1.89 3.57 -6.72
CA LEU A 18 0.77 4.04 -7.53
C LEU A 18 -0.09 5.02 -6.73
N CYS A 19 -0.32 4.72 -5.46
CA CYS A 19 -1.10 5.62 -4.61
C CYS A 19 -0.41 6.97 -4.43
N ARG A 20 0.90 6.96 -4.24
CA ARG A 20 1.67 8.21 -4.12
C ARG A 20 1.50 9.07 -5.36
N VAL A 21 1.60 8.47 -6.51
CA VAL A 21 1.45 9.19 -7.77
C VAL A 21 0.07 9.80 -7.88
N LYS A 22 -0.94 9.04 -7.52
CA LYS A 22 -2.31 9.52 -7.58
C LYS A 22 -2.60 10.63 -6.58
N ARG A 23 -1.83 10.69 -5.50
CA ARG A 23 -1.98 11.74 -4.50
C ARG A 23 -1.05 12.92 -4.77
N GLY A 24 -0.94 13.32 -6.02
CA GLY A 24 -0.19 14.52 -6.40
C GLY A 24 1.30 14.29 -6.54
N ASN A 25 1.69 13.09 -6.90
CA ASN A 25 3.11 12.74 -7.06
C ASN A 25 3.91 12.93 -5.78
N MET A 26 3.32 12.52 -4.66
CA MET A 26 4.03 12.59 -3.39
C MET A 26 5.31 11.78 -3.47
N SER A 27 6.43 12.36 -3.09
CA SER A 27 7.70 11.66 -3.13
C SER A 27 7.78 10.61 -2.03
N GLU A 28 8.64 9.61 -2.24
CA GLU A 28 8.86 8.59 -1.23
C GLU A 28 9.41 9.20 0.06
N ALA A 29 10.28 10.20 -0.07
CA ALA A 29 10.83 10.88 1.08
C ALA A 29 9.76 11.62 1.87
N GLU A 30 8.83 12.24 1.18
CA GLU A 30 7.72 12.92 1.84
C GLU A 30 6.82 11.92 2.57
N LEU A 31 6.53 10.81 1.93
CA LEU A 31 5.72 9.78 2.55
C LEU A 31 6.42 9.24 3.81
N ALA A 32 7.70 9.01 3.73
CA ALA A 32 8.47 8.54 4.89
C ALA A 32 8.37 9.53 6.04
N ARG A 33 8.56 10.81 5.75
CA ARG A 33 8.47 11.83 6.80
C ARG A 33 7.10 11.86 7.45
N LYS A 34 6.06 11.76 6.64
CA LYS A 34 4.68 11.80 7.16
C LYS A 34 4.36 10.60 8.03
N THR A 35 5.04 9.48 7.82
CA THR A 35 4.85 8.29 8.64
C THR A 35 5.84 8.21 9.80
N GLY A 36 6.68 9.22 9.96
CA GLY A 36 7.64 9.24 11.07
C GLY A 36 8.87 8.39 10.81
N GLN A 37 9.15 8.08 9.57
CA GLN A 37 10.31 7.26 9.22
C GLN A 37 11.32 8.06 8.43
N THR A 38 12.56 7.57 8.40
CA THR A 38 13.55 8.12 7.49
C THR A 38 13.32 7.54 6.10
N PRO A 39 13.70 8.28 5.04
CA PRO A 39 13.58 7.73 3.68
C PRO A 39 14.31 6.41 3.52
N GLN A 40 15.45 6.25 4.17
CA GLN A 40 16.20 5.01 4.07
C GLN A 40 15.46 3.83 4.70
N ASN A 41 14.84 4.04 5.85
CA ASN A 41 14.05 2.98 6.48
C ASN A 41 12.87 2.58 5.61
N MET A 42 12.18 3.56 5.06
CA MET A 42 11.07 3.28 4.16
C MET A 42 11.53 2.51 2.94
N ASN A 43 12.66 2.90 2.37
CA ASN A 43 13.22 2.21 1.22
C ASN A 43 13.58 0.76 1.54
N ASN A 44 14.13 0.52 2.72
CA ASN A 44 14.46 -0.83 3.14
C ASN A 44 13.21 -1.69 3.27
N LYS A 45 12.14 -1.14 3.80
CA LYS A 45 10.88 -1.87 3.92
C LYS A 45 10.29 -2.18 2.56
N HIS A 46 10.39 -1.24 1.63
CA HIS A 46 9.96 -1.47 0.26
C HIS A 46 10.73 -2.62 -0.39
N LYS A 47 12.03 -2.64 -0.20
CA LYS A 47 12.86 -3.68 -0.80
C LYS A 47 12.52 -5.06 -0.26
N ARG A 48 12.23 -5.14 1.03
CA ARG A 48 11.91 -6.41 1.67
C ARG A 48 10.44 -6.77 1.58
N ASN A 49 9.62 -5.79 1.25
CA ASN A 49 8.17 -5.96 1.19
C ASN A 49 7.64 -6.45 2.54
N THR A 50 8.15 -5.86 3.63
CA THR A 50 7.89 -6.35 4.99
C THR A 50 7.13 -5.33 5.83
N PHE A 51 6.09 -4.75 5.29
CA PHE A 51 5.26 -3.81 6.03
C PHE A 51 4.33 -4.55 7.00
N LYS A 52 4.27 -4.05 8.23
CA LYS A 52 3.26 -4.51 9.19
C LYS A 52 1.97 -3.76 8.95
N ILE A 53 0.87 -4.33 9.43
CA ILE A 53 -0.45 -3.69 9.31
C ILE A 53 -0.41 -2.28 9.90
N SER A 54 0.19 -2.11 11.07
CA SER A 54 0.26 -0.80 11.71
C SER A 54 1.01 0.21 10.84
N GLU A 55 2.02 -0.25 10.12
CA GLU A 55 2.77 0.63 9.22
C GLU A 55 1.94 0.99 8.00
N LEU A 56 1.19 0.05 7.48
CA LEU A 56 0.30 0.31 6.35
C LEU A 56 -0.79 1.30 6.75
N GLU A 57 -1.26 1.24 7.98
CA GLU A 57 -2.24 2.21 8.48
C GLU A 57 -1.68 3.62 8.50
N LYS A 58 -0.42 3.75 8.93
CA LYS A 58 0.22 5.06 8.93
C LYS A 58 0.42 5.58 7.51
N ILE A 59 0.76 4.69 6.60
CA ILE A 59 0.89 5.07 5.19
C ILE A 59 -0.46 5.55 4.65
N ALA A 60 -1.53 4.85 4.98
CA ALA A 60 -2.86 5.25 4.54
C ALA A 60 -3.20 6.64 5.05
N GLU A 61 -2.93 6.92 6.32
CA GLU A 61 -3.15 8.25 6.88
C GLU A 61 -2.37 9.32 6.15
N ALA A 62 -1.11 9.02 5.86
CA ALA A 62 -0.26 9.98 5.15
C ALA A 62 -0.78 10.26 3.75
N LEU A 63 -1.47 9.31 3.16
CA LEU A 63 -2.07 9.45 1.83
C LEU A 63 -3.50 10.00 1.90
N ASP A 64 -3.96 10.38 3.09
CA ASP A 64 -5.33 10.84 3.31
C ASP A 64 -6.31 9.76 2.85
N ALA A 65 -6.06 8.54 3.29
CA ALA A 65 -6.82 7.38 2.87
C ALA A 65 -7.09 6.47 4.05
N GLU A 66 -7.86 5.44 3.81
CA GLU A 66 -8.21 4.46 4.80
C GLU A 66 -7.73 3.09 4.34
N LEU A 67 -7.11 2.34 5.24
CA LEU A 67 -6.67 1.00 4.90
C LEU A 67 -7.83 0.02 5.08
N LYS A 68 -8.09 -0.77 4.06
CA LYS A 68 -9.07 -1.85 4.15
C LYS A 68 -8.42 -3.15 3.73
N ILE A 69 -8.71 -4.21 4.46
CA ILE A 69 -8.15 -5.52 4.18
C ILE A 69 -9.29 -6.50 4.05
N SER A 70 -9.26 -7.31 3.00
CA SER A 70 -10.31 -8.31 2.77
C SER A 70 -9.70 -9.60 2.26
N PHE A 71 -10.31 -10.68 2.65
CA PHE A 71 -10.08 -11.96 2.00
C PHE A 71 -11.20 -12.18 1.01
N ILE A 72 -10.84 -12.47 -0.23
CA ILE A 72 -11.81 -12.60 -1.31
C ILE A 72 -12.04 -14.07 -1.59
N ASP A 73 -13.30 -14.48 -1.60
CA ASP A 73 -13.68 -15.85 -1.92
C ASP A 73 -13.33 -16.13 -3.38
N LYS A 74 -12.60 -17.20 -3.60
CA LYS A 74 -12.15 -17.53 -4.95
C LYS A 74 -13.30 -17.91 -5.89
N GLU A 75 -14.35 -18.45 -5.34
CA GLU A 75 -15.47 -18.90 -6.17
C GLU A 75 -16.39 -17.76 -6.56
N THR A 76 -16.69 -16.88 -5.63
CA THR A 76 -17.66 -15.82 -5.89
C THR A 76 -17.02 -14.50 -6.28
N GLY A 77 -15.74 -14.32 -5.96
CA GLY A 77 -15.07 -13.06 -6.19
C GLY A 77 -15.47 -11.96 -5.23
N GLU A 78 -16.12 -12.32 -4.14
CA GLU A 78 -16.59 -11.35 -3.16
C GLU A 78 -15.88 -11.53 -1.83
N PRO A 79 -15.84 -10.47 -1.00
CA PRO A 79 -15.22 -10.59 0.32
C PRO A 79 -15.94 -11.62 1.17
N ILE A 80 -15.18 -12.34 1.98
CA ILE A 80 -15.76 -13.33 2.88
C ILE A 80 -16.61 -12.65 3.96
N ILE A 81 -16.15 -11.49 4.40
CA ILE A 81 -16.91 -10.69 5.40
C ILE A 81 -17.14 -9.30 4.89
#